data_3fd0208579d4e3a3ed03ba7f9543dfaa
#
_entry.id   3fd0208579d4e3a3ed03ba7f9543dfaa
#
_cell.length_a   1.000
_cell.length_b   1.000
_cell.length_c   1.000
_cell.angle_alpha   90.00
_cell.angle_beta   90.00
_cell.angle_gamma   90.00
#
_symmetry.space_group_name_H-M   'P 1'
#
loop_
_entity.id
_entity.type
_entity.pdbx_description
1 polymer ?
#
loop_
_entity_poly.entity_id
_entity_poly.type
_entity_poly.pdbx_seq_one_letter_code
_entity_poly.pdbx_strand_id
1 'polypeptide(L)'
;MKQTIFLVMLLAPFLLQAQFGVKAGLNFANVSNASSINNSSRSGFHAGILIAPQSKKILSSRTELLFSRQGYNYKSGTNTGNVNLDYIMLPQFMAINITKYFQIQVGAQMAVLLNAKADSSNNTSTGGSSSGKGIMDLYNRFDYGYGGGIEIHPVSGLLIGARVNISLGNLYKSMETTTPGTMPSFVPKVDIKNNVFQFFAGWTFGKQSSKKK
;
A
#
# COMPACT_ATOMS: atom_id res chain seq x y z
N MET A 1 -6.79 -26.60 -17.58
CA MET A 1 -5.47 -27.08 -17.13
C MET A 1 -4.35 -26.84 -18.15
N LYS A 2 -4.48 -27.18 -19.45
CA LYS A 2 -3.41 -26.93 -20.45
C LYS A 2 -3.02 -25.46 -20.62
N GLN A 3 -3.99 -24.55 -20.59
CA GLN A 3 -3.73 -23.11 -20.72
C GLN A 3 -3.02 -22.51 -19.50
N THR A 4 -3.29 -23.01 -18.31
CA THR A 4 -2.61 -22.57 -17.07
C THR A 4 -1.14 -23.02 -17.06
N ILE A 5 -0.85 -24.22 -17.54
CA ILE A 5 0.52 -24.76 -17.67
C ILE A 5 1.31 -23.93 -18.69
N PHE A 6 0.69 -23.58 -19.81
CA PHE A 6 1.32 -22.75 -20.84
C PHE A 6 1.66 -21.34 -20.32
N LEU A 7 0.76 -20.72 -19.54
CA LEU A 7 0.99 -19.41 -18.93
C LEU A 7 2.13 -19.44 -17.89
N VAL A 8 2.19 -20.50 -17.08
CA VAL A 8 3.29 -20.72 -16.12
C VAL A 8 4.61 -20.94 -16.84
N MET A 9 4.61 -21.69 -17.94
CA MET A 9 5.81 -21.96 -18.74
C MET A 9 6.34 -20.71 -19.46
N LEU A 10 5.44 -19.80 -19.84
CA LEU A 10 5.80 -18.50 -20.46
C LEU A 10 6.41 -17.53 -19.43
N LEU A 11 6.01 -17.62 -18.15
CA LEU A 11 6.51 -16.78 -17.06
C LEU A 11 7.82 -17.31 -16.44
N ALA A 12 8.10 -18.61 -16.59
CA ALA A 12 9.27 -19.28 -16.01
C ALA A 12 10.62 -18.62 -16.37
N PRO A 13 10.92 -18.22 -17.64
CA PRO A 13 12.20 -17.61 -17.98
C PRO A 13 12.42 -16.23 -17.35
N PHE A 14 11.35 -15.51 -17.01
CA PHE A 14 11.45 -14.22 -16.32
C PHE A 14 11.81 -14.38 -14.84
N LEU A 15 11.43 -15.50 -14.24
CA LEU A 15 11.73 -15.81 -12.83
C LEU A 15 13.19 -16.25 -12.63
N LEU A 16 13.81 -16.85 -13.64
CA LEU A 16 15.20 -17.37 -13.56
C LEU A 16 16.26 -16.27 -13.47
N GLN A 17 15.97 -15.04 -13.88
CA GLN A 17 16.88 -13.88 -13.79
C GLN A 17 16.45 -12.87 -12.73
N ALA A 18 15.41 -13.15 -11.97
CA ALA A 18 14.89 -12.25 -10.95
C ALA A 18 15.64 -12.45 -9.63
N GLN A 19 16.04 -11.35 -9.01
CA GLN A 19 16.40 -11.34 -7.60
C GLN A 19 15.11 -11.34 -6.78
N PHE A 20 15.05 -12.27 -5.86
CA PHE A 20 14.03 -12.30 -4.82
C PHE A 20 14.51 -11.51 -3.62
N GLY A 21 13.59 -10.84 -2.92
CA GLY A 21 13.92 -10.12 -1.71
C GLY A 21 12.73 -10.04 -0.76
N VAL A 22 13.04 -9.56 0.44
CA VAL A 22 12.06 -9.24 1.47
C VAL A 22 12.15 -7.77 1.80
N LYS A 23 11.03 -7.18 2.19
CA LYS A 23 10.92 -5.76 2.51
C LYS A 23 9.96 -5.58 3.67
N ALA A 24 10.30 -4.68 4.59
CA ALA A 24 9.41 -4.24 5.65
C ALA A 24 9.62 -2.76 5.94
N GLY A 25 8.62 -2.12 6.54
CA GLY A 25 8.72 -0.70 6.83
C GLY A 25 7.49 -0.13 7.53
N LEU A 26 7.54 1.18 7.71
CA LEU A 26 6.50 1.97 8.35
C LEU A 26 5.68 2.71 7.30
N ASN A 27 4.39 2.80 7.56
CA ASN A 27 3.43 3.60 6.81
C ASN A 27 3.01 4.80 7.65
N PHE A 28 2.91 5.95 7.01
CA PHE A 28 2.24 7.13 7.53
C PHE A 28 1.10 7.44 6.54
N ALA A 29 -0.07 6.90 6.86
CA ALA A 29 -1.23 7.00 6.01
C ALA A 29 -2.12 8.17 6.42
N ASN A 30 -2.72 8.83 5.45
CA ASN A 30 -3.69 9.87 5.65
C ASN A 30 -4.69 9.87 4.50
N VAL A 31 -5.84 10.50 4.68
CA VAL A 31 -6.84 10.64 3.64
C VAL A 31 -6.92 12.08 3.15
N SER A 32 -7.06 12.26 1.84
CA SER A 32 -7.29 13.57 1.21
C SER A 32 -8.78 13.80 0.96
N ASN A 33 -9.14 15.07 0.77
CA ASN A 33 -10.51 15.53 0.55
C ASN A 33 -11.48 15.28 1.73
N ALA A 34 -10.96 15.07 2.93
CA ALA A 34 -11.73 14.77 4.12
C ALA A 34 -12.05 16.03 4.97
N SER A 35 -12.38 17.15 4.33
CA SER A 35 -12.62 18.45 5.00
C SER A 35 -13.78 18.44 6.01
N SER A 36 -14.67 17.46 5.92
CA SER A 36 -15.78 17.29 6.86
C SER A 36 -15.38 16.63 8.19
N ILE A 37 -14.20 16.07 8.25
CA ILE A 37 -13.60 15.46 9.44
C ILE A 37 -12.19 16.02 9.61
N ASN A 38 -11.81 16.38 10.83
CA ASN A 38 -10.42 16.72 11.13
C ASN A 38 -9.61 15.42 11.15
N ASN A 39 -9.00 15.09 10.00
CA ASN A 39 -8.19 13.89 9.86
C ASN A 39 -6.72 14.16 10.16
N SER A 40 -6.04 13.18 10.69
CA SER A 40 -4.59 13.18 10.88
C SER A 40 -3.98 11.85 10.49
N SER A 41 -2.68 11.91 10.18
CA SER A 41 -1.93 10.73 9.76
C SER A 41 -1.96 9.65 10.85
N ARG A 42 -2.06 8.41 10.38
CA ARG A 42 -1.96 7.23 11.22
C ARG A 42 -0.74 6.41 10.83
N SER A 43 0.01 6.00 11.86
CA SER A 43 1.14 5.10 11.68
C SER A 43 0.65 3.67 11.50
N GLY A 44 1.27 2.97 10.57
CA GLY A 44 1.06 1.56 10.30
C GLY A 44 2.37 0.91 9.86
N PHE A 45 2.29 -0.28 9.31
CA PHE A 45 3.45 -1.00 8.81
C PHE A 45 3.13 -1.73 7.51
N HIS A 46 4.17 -2.11 6.79
CA HIS A 46 4.05 -3.01 5.66
C HIS A 46 5.19 -4.02 5.69
N ALA A 47 4.92 -5.20 5.17
CA ALA A 47 5.92 -6.23 5.00
C ALA A 47 5.55 -7.14 3.83
N GLY A 48 6.54 -7.69 3.15
CA GLY A 48 6.31 -8.62 2.05
C GLY A 48 7.54 -8.94 1.25
N ILE A 49 7.30 -9.39 0.05
CA ILE A 49 8.32 -9.87 -0.88
C ILE A 49 8.43 -8.94 -2.07
N LEU A 50 9.60 -8.93 -2.67
CA LEU A 50 9.87 -8.23 -3.92
C LEU A 50 10.59 -9.14 -4.90
N ILE A 51 10.32 -8.90 -6.17
CA ILE A 51 10.96 -9.53 -7.30
C ILE A 51 11.50 -8.43 -8.20
N ALA A 52 12.79 -8.40 -8.41
CA ALA A 52 13.45 -7.44 -9.28
C ALA A 52 14.43 -8.18 -10.20
N PRO A 53 14.44 -7.90 -11.51
CA PRO A 53 15.44 -8.48 -12.38
C PRO A 53 16.84 -7.96 -12.00
N GLN A 54 17.83 -8.83 -12.10
CA GLN A 54 19.24 -8.45 -11.98
C GLN A 54 19.62 -7.54 -13.15
N SER A 55 19.34 -6.28 -13.07
CA SER A 55 19.65 -5.35 -14.13
C SER A 55 20.72 -4.36 -13.68
N LYS A 56 21.86 -4.38 -14.37
CA LYS A 56 22.84 -3.30 -14.35
C LYS A 56 22.45 -2.16 -15.31
N LYS A 57 21.27 -2.25 -15.92
CA LYS A 57 20.76 -1.23 -16.85
C LYS A 57 20.26 -0.02 -16.07
N ILE A 58 20.28 1.12 -16.72
CA ILE A 58 19.72 2.37 -16.18
C ILE A 58 18.25 2.17 -15.75
N LEU A 59 17.52 1.38 -16.54
CA LEU A 59 16.11 1.09 -16.30
C LEU A 59 15.92 -0.35 -15.84
N SER A 60 15.19 -0.54 -14.76
CA SER A 60 14.79 -1.85 -14.24
C SER A 60 13.32 -1.83 -13.77
N SER A 61 12.71 -2.99 -13.68
CA SER A 61 11.35 -3.12 -13.15
C SER A 61 11.37 -3.86 -11.81
N ARG A 62 10.38 -3.59 -10.97
CA ARG A 62 10.20 -4.25 -9.68
C ARG A 62 8.73 -4.54 -9.45
N THR A 63 8.44 -5.76 -9.09
CA THR A 63 7.12 -6.20 -8.62
C THR A 63 7.22 -6.52 -7.15
N GLU A 64 6.26 -6.04 -6.38
CA GLU A 64 6.21 -6.32 -4.94
C GLU A 64 4.86 -6.95 -4.61
N LEU A 65 4.83 -7.78 -3.57
CA LEU A 65 3.61 -8.27 -2.93
C LEU A 65 3.72 -7.97 -1.44
N LEU A 66 2.88 -7.05 -0.95
CA LEU A 66 2.98 -6.51 0.39
C LEU A 66 1.67 -6.66 1.15
N PHE A 67 1.75 -7.09 2.40
CA PHE A 67 0.74 -6.77 3.39
C PHE A 67 0.99 -5.35 3.89
N SER A 68 -0.06 -4.53 3.98
CA SER A 68 0.08 -3.12 4.36
C SER A 68 -1.07 -2.70 5.27
N ARG A 69 -0.75 -2.34 6.51
CA ARG A 69 -1.67 -1.68 7.43
C ARG A 69 -1.58 -0.18 7.25
N GLN A 70 -2.73 0.42 7.00
CA GLN A 70 -2.90 1.85 6.73
C GLN A 70 -4.08 2.37 7.54
N GLY A 71 -4.45 3.63 7.36
CA GLY A 71 -5.61 4.20 7.99
C GLY A 71 -5.46 5.69 8.28
N TYR A 72 -6.37 6.20 9.09
CA TYR A 72 -6.38 7.61 9.52
C TYR A 72 -7.03 7.74 10.88
N ASN A 73 -6.68 8.82 11.57
CA ASN A 73 -7.41 9.26 12.75
C ASN A 73 -8.44 10.31 12.33
N TYR A 74 -9.56 10.38 13.02
CA TYR A 74 -10.62 11.34 12.73
C TYR A 74 -11.14 12.02 14.00
N LYS A 75 -11.61 13.26 13.83
CA LYS A 75 -12.36 14.00 14.84
C LYS A 75 -13.57 14.65 14.17
N SER A 76 -14.77 14.26 14.61
CA SER A 76 -16.03 14.79 14.11
C SER A 76 -16.86 15.26 15.30
N GLY A 77 -16.90 16.58 15.54
CA GLY A 77 -17.50 17.15 16.74
C GLY A 77 -16.78 16.67 18.01
N THR A 78 -17.53 16.04 18.91
CA THR A 78 -17.01 15.43 20.15
C THR A 78 -16.49 14.00 19.94
N ASN A 79 -16.78 13.38 18.78
CA ASN A 79 -16.37 12.00 18.48
C ASN A 79 -14.95 11.98 17.91
N THR A 80 -14.07 11.26 18.57
CA THR A 80 -12.72 10.99 18.10
C THR A 80 -12.54 9.49 17.93
N GLY A 81 -11.71 9.10 16.96
CA GLY A 81 -11.44 7.69 16.74
C GLY A 81 -10.40 7.47 15.68
N ASN A 82 -10.24 6.22 15.34
CA ASN A 82 -9.28 5.80 14.33
C ASN A 82 -9.86 4.71 13.43
N VAL A 83 -9.36 4.67 12.21
CA VAL A 83 -9.67 3.64 11.23
C VAL A 83 -8.40 2.92 10.86
N ASN A 84 -8.42 1.59 10.92
CA ASN A 84 -7.37 0.70 10.44
C ASN A 84 -7.87 -0.06 9.20
N LEU A 85 -7.05 -0.07 8.18
CA LEU A 85 -7.31 -0.70 6.89
C LEU A 85 -6.14 -1.63 6.56
N ASP A 86 -6.42 -2.91 6.45
CA ASP A 86 -5.41 -3.92 6.12
C ASP A 86 -5.57 -4.32 4.65
N TYR A 87 -4.51 -4.12 3.87
CA TYR A 87 -4.47 -4.39 2.43
C TYR A 87 -3.46 -5.46 2.07
N ILE A 88 -3.76 -6.21 1.02
CA ILE A 88 -2.75 -6.83 0.16
C ILE A 88 -2.52 -5.92 -1.01
N MET A 89 -1.28 -5.53 -1.24
CA MET A 89 -0.87 -4.61 -2.30
C MET A 89 0.04 -5.33 -3.31
N LEU A 90 -0.15 -4.97 -4.57
CA LEU A 90 0.69 -5.40 -5.70
C LEU A 90 1.27 -4.16 -6.40
N PRO A 91 2.33 -3.56 -5.87
CA PRO A 91 3.03 -2.47 -6.53
C PRO A 91 3.88 -2.98 -7.69
N GLN A 92 3.82 -2.26 -8.80
CA GLN A 92 4.66 -2.44 -9.97
C GLN A 92 5.42 -1.14 -10.25
N PHE A 93 6.72 -1.13 -9.97
CA PHE A 93 7.55 0.05 -10.13
C PHE A 93 8.59 -0.13 -11.22
N MET A 94 8.84 0.96 -11.92
CA MET A 94 10.02 1.16 -12.74
C MET A 94 11.06 1.86 -11.88
N ALA A 95 12.28 1.34 -11.86
CA ALA A 95 13.39 1.91 -11.14
C ALA A 95 14.43 2.44 -12.12
N ILE A 96 14.79 3.70 -11.96
CA ILE A 96 15.82 4.42 -12.71
C ILE A 96 17.08 4.43 -11.85
N ASN A 97 18.08 3.65 -12.24
CA ASN A 97 19.34 3.51 -11.53
C ASN A 97 20.27 4.67 -11.90
N ILE A 98 20.31 5.71 -11.08
CA ILE A 98 21.18 6.88 -11.27
C ILE A 98 22.63 6.50 -11.01
N THR A 99 22.85 5.73 -9.94
CA THR A 99 24.15 5.15 -9.61
C THR A 99 23.98 3.71 -9.15
N LYS A 100 25.06 3.02 -8.87
CA LYS A 100 25.00 1.68 -8.25
C LYS A 100 24.42 1.68 -6.82
N TYR A 101 24.34 2.86 -6.21
CA TYR A 101 23.88 3.03 -4.83
C TYR A 101 22.56 3.77 -4.71
N PHE A 102 22.10 4.44 -5.76
CA PHE A 102 20.92 5.29 -5.69
C PHE A 102 20.02 5.08 -6.91
N GLN A 103 18.74 4.91 -6.63
CA GLN A 103 17.70 4.80 -7.66
C GLN A 103 16.46 5.61 -7.31
N ILE A 104 15.76 6.05 -8.34
CA ILE A 104 14.44 6.67 -8.28
C ILE A 104 13.44 5.64 -8.77
N GLN A 105 12.29 5.57 -8.11
CA GLN A 105 11.21 4.65 -8.46
C GLN A 105 9.94 5.42 -8.80
N VAL A 106 9.23 4.98 -9.83
CA VAL A 106 7.92 5.46 -10.21
C VAL A 106 7.09 4.31 -10.74
N GLY A 107 5.81 4.26 -10.42
CA GLY A 107 4.98 3.17 -10.90
C GLY A 107 3.54 3.22 -10.43
N ALA A 108 2.82 2.17 -10.74
CA ALA A 108 1.43 1.97 -10.36
C ALA A 108 1.33 0.92 -9.25
N GLN A 109 0.22 0.95 -8.53
CA GLN A 109 -0.10 -0.05 -7.53
C GLN A 109 -1.58 -0.42 -7.60
N MET A 110 -1.85 -1.65 -7.23
CA MET A 110 -3.19 -2.15 -6.96
C MET A 110 -3.22 -2.70 -5.54
N ALA A 111 -4.37 -2.58 -4.89
CA ALA A 111 -4.55 -3.07 -3.54
C ALA A 111 -5.94 -3.67 -3.35
N VAL A 112 -6.02 -4.69 -2.52
CA VAL A 112 -7.27 -5.32 -2.11
C VAL A 112 -7.40 -5.20 -0.60
N LEU A 113 -8.50 -4.60 -0.14
CA LEU A 113 -8.81 -4.47 1.27
C LEU A 113 -9.23 -5.82 1.84
N LEU A 114 -8.48 -6.29 2.82
CA LEU A 114 -8.75 -7.54 3.54
C LEU A 114 -9.63 -7.32 4.76
N ASN A 115 -9.38 -6.22 5.48
CA ASN A 115 -10.04 -5.94 6.75
C ASN A 115 -10.12 -4.43 7.00
N ALA A 116 -11.22 -4.00 7.62
CA ALA A 116 -11.43 -2.64 8.08
C ALA A 116 -11.93 -2.65 9.53
N LYS A 117 -11.32 -1.82 10.38
CA LYS A 117 -11.73 -1.63 11.77
C LYS A 117 -11.81 -0.14 12.05
N ALA A 118 -12.90 0.28 12.67
CA ALA A 118 -13.09 1.64 13.17
C ALA A 118 -13.30 1.58 14.68
N ASP A 119 -12.48 2.32 15.41
CA ASP A 119 -12.58 2.48 16.85
C ASP A 119 -13.01 3.91 17.16
N SER A 120 -13.97 4.09 18.09
CA SER A 120 -14.45 5.38 18.57
C SER A 120 -14.25 5.48 20.07
N SER A 121 -13.77 6.62 20.55
CA SER A 121 -13.46 6.83 21.97
C SER A 121 -14.64 7.32 22.81
N ASN A 122 -15.78 7.68 22.22
CA ASN A 122 -16.96 8.08 22.96
C ASN A 122 -17.87 6.88 23.25
N ASN A 123 -17.56 6.19 24.34
CA ASN A 123 -18.38 5.14 24.92
C ASN A 123 -19.39 5.70 25.91
N THR A 124 -20.52 6.20 25.43
CA THR A 124 -21.74 6.14 26.25
C THR A 124 -22.67 5.12 25.59
N SER A 125 -22.68 3.93 26.15
CA SER A 125 -23.64 2.83 25.97
C SER A 125 -23.63 1.96 24.72
N THR A 126 -22.85 2.22 23.65
CA THR A 126 -22.72 1.29 22.51
C THR A 126 -21.36 1.41 21.81
N GLY A 127 -20.34 1.74 22.54
CA GLY A 127 -18.98 1.87 22.04
C GLY A 127 -18.31 0.51 21.94
N GLY A 128 -18.50 -0.16 20.86
CA GLY A 128 -17.72 -1.31 20.46
C GLY A 128 -16.81 -0.94 19.32
N SER A 129 -15.61 -1.50 19.30
CA SER A 129 -14.86 -1.62 18.07
C SER A 129 -15.76 -2.26 17.03
N SER A 130 -16.22 -1.48 16.06
CA SER A 130 -17.00 -2.04 14.98
C SER A 130 -16.01 -2.69 14.01
N SER A 131 -15.93 -3.99 14.07
CA SER A 131 -15.18 -4.79 13.11
C SER A 131 -16.10 -5.84 12.51
N GLY A 132 -15.92 -6.15 11.25
CA GLY A 132 -16.65 -7.22 10.60
C GLY A 132 -17.31 -6.83 9.28
N LYS A 133 -18.18 -7.70 8.78
CA LYS A 133 -18.79 -7.56 7.45
C LYS A 133 -19.50 -6.23 7.22
N GLY A 134 -20.21 -5.69 8.20
CA GLY A 134 -20.96 -4.45 8.06
C GLY A 134 -20.09 -3.21 7.79
N ILE A 135 -18.88 -3.14 8.35
CA ILE A 135 -17.95 -2.05 8.06
C ILE A 135 -17.28 -2.23 6.71
N MET A 136 -16.87 -3.46 6.39
CA MET A 136 -16.27 -3.77 5.09
C MET A 136 -17.19 -3.44 3.91
N ASP A 137 -18.50 -3.46 4.11
CA ASP A 137 -19.47 -3.15 3.07
C ASP A 137 -19.53 -1.65 2.73
N LEU A 138 -19.03 -0.78 3.61
CA LEU A 138 -18.92 0.65 3.37
C LEU A 138 -17.73 1.01 2.47
N TYR A 139 -16.70 0.16 2.45
CA TYR A 139 -15.45 0.42 1.75
C TYR A 139 -15.42 -0.20 0.35
N ASN A 140 -14.73 0.45 -0.57
CA ASN A 140 -14.29 -0.16 -1.80
C ASN A 140 -13.18 -1.17 -1.47
N ARG A 141 -13.37 -2.41 -1.89
CA ARG A 141 -12.38 -3.47 -1.64
C ARG A 141 -11.16 -3.36 -2.55
N PHE A 142 -11.33 -2.75 -3.69
CA PHE A 142 -10.27 -2.58 -4.68
C PHE A 142 -9.83 -1.12 -4.70
N ASP A 143 -8.54 -0.90 -4.54
CA ASP A 143 -7.89 0.39 -4.65
C ASP A 143 -6.77 0.32 -5.68
N TYR A 144 -6.55 1.42 -6.38
CA TYR A 144 -5.49 1.56 -7.36
C TYR A 144 -4.93 2.98 -7.32
N GLY A 145 -3.69 3.10 -7.73
CA GLY A 145 -3.03 4.38 -7.69
C GLY A 145 -1.63 4.33 -8.28
N TYR A 146 -0.88 5.36 -7.99
CA TYR A 146 0.51 5.49 -8.41
C TYR A 146 1.38 5.90 -7.23
N GLY A 147 2.67 5.71 -7.40
CA GLY A 147 3.63 6.10 -6.40
C GLY A 147 4.98 6.43 -6.99
N GLY A 148 5.77 7.09 -6.18
CA GLY A 148 7.15 7.42 -6.52
C GLY A 148 8.00 7.51 -5.27
N GLY A 149 9.29 7.27 -5.42
CA GLY A 149 10.19 7.28 -4.28
C GLY A 149 11.65 7.17 -4.66
N ILE A 150 12.46 7.12 -3.63
CA ILE A 150 13.90 6.98 -3.74
C ILE A 150 14.35 5.78 -2.91
N GLU A 151 15.41 5.14 -3.36
CA GLU A 151 16.00 4.00 -2.67
C GLU A 151 17.52 4.06 -2.77
N ILE A 152 18.19 3.70 -1.69
CA ILE A 152 19.64 3.58 -1.61
C ILE A 152 20.03 2.13 -1.32
N HIS A 153 21.18 1.73 -1.85
CA HIS A 153 21.79 0.42 -1.71
C HIS A 153 23.17 0.57 -1.08
N PRO A 154 23.26 0.74 0.27
CA PRO A 154 24.54 1.01 0.94
C PRO A 154 25.54 -0.14 0.77
N VAL A 155 25.03 -1.36 0.82
CA VAL A 155 25.78 -2.60 0.61
C VAL A 155 25.00 -3.54 -0.30
N SER A 156 25.71 -4.53 -0.85
CA SER A 156 25.07 -5.54 -1.71
C SER A 156 23.95 -6.27 -0.98
N GLY A 157 22.76 -6.24 -1.54
CA GLY A 157 21.56 -6.88 -0.99
C GLY A 157 20.69 -5.96 -0.11
N LEU A 158 21.27 -5.03 0.65
CA LEU A 158 20.51 -4.11 1.49
C LEU A 158 19.89 -2.99 0.64
N LEU A 159 18.62 -2.74 0.86
CA LEU A 159 17.91 -1.59 0.31
C LEU A 159 17.23 -0.81 1.45
N ILE A 160 17.27 0.51 1.36
CA ILE A 160 16.59 1.43 2.26
C ILE A 160 15.96 2.52 1.41
N GLY A 161 14.72 2.88 1.68
CA GLY A 161 14.05 3.88 0.85
C GLY A 161 12.85 4.55 1.49
N ALA A 162 12.37 5.55 0.77
CA ALA A 162 11.15 6.26 1.07
C ALA A 162 10.29 6.38 -0.20
N ARG A 163 8.96 6.30 -0.03
CA ARG A 163 8.00 6.30 -1.13
C ARG A 163 6.73 7.03 -0.73
N VAL A 164 6.13 7.73 -1.67
CA VAL A 164 4.78 8.26 -1.57
C VAL A 164 3.88 7.46 -2.50
N ASN A 165 2.76 6.99 -2.00
CA ASN A 165 1.72 6.30 -2.75
C ASN A 165 0.44 7.12 -2.68
N ILE A 166 -0.18 7.38 -3.82
CA ILE A 166 -1.39 8.18 -3.96
C ILE A 166 -2.46 7.30 -4.60
N SER A 167 -3.54 7.06 -3.88
CA SER A 167 -4.70 6.33 -4.40
C SER A 167 -5.53 7.21 -5.31
N LEU A 168 -6.02 6.64 -6.39
CA LEU A 168 -6.97 7.25 -7.32
C LEU A 168 -8.40 6.77 -7.06
N GLY A 169 -8.55 5.58 -6.51
CA GLY A 169 -9.84 5.01 -6.12
C GLY A 169 -10.45 5.74 -4.93
N ASN A 170 -11.77 5.80 -4.90
CA ASN A 170 -12.49 6.29 -3.74
C ASN A 170 -12.46 5.24 -2.63
N LEU A 171 -12.15 5.66 -1.41
CA LEU A 171 -12.05 4.77 -0.27
C LEU A 171 -13.42 4.16 0.09
N TYR A 172 -14.49 4.95 0.00
CA TYR A 172 -15.86 4.53 0.28
C TYR A 172 -16.64 4.26 -1.00
N LYS A 173 -17.59 3.32 -0.91
CA LYS A 173 -18.56 3.11 -1.98
C LYS A 173 -19.48 4.32 -2.08
N SER A 174 -19.89 4.67 -3.29
CA SER A 174 -20.96 5.64 -3.50
C SER A 174 -22.25 5.07 -2.89
N MET A 175 -22.72 5.67 -1.80
CA MET A 175 -24.01 5.34 -1.22
C MET A 175 -25.06 6.20 -1.90
N GLU A 176 -25.88 5.58 -2.75
CA GLU A 176 -27.16 6.20 -3.14
C GLU A 176 -28.01 6.32 -1.88
N THR A 177 -28.33 7.55 -1.52
CA THR A 177 -29.09 7.90 -0.33
C THR A 177 -30.56 7.49 -0.50
N THR A 178 -30.87 6.21 -0.29
CA THR A 178 -32.26 5.73 -0.29
C THR A 178 -32.89 5.71 1.11
N THR A 179 -32.13 6.03 2.16
CA THR A 179 -32.73 6.18 3.50
C THR A 179 -31.93 7.20 4.31
N PRO A 180 -32.57 8.23 4.93
CA PRO A 180 -31.92 9.13 5.88
C PRO A 180 -31.71 8.41 7.21
N GLY A 181 -30.80 7.49 7.27
CA GLY A 181 -30.41 6.73 8.46
C GLY A 181 -28.93 6.90 8.69
N THR A 182 -28.59 7.53 9.78
CA THR A 182 -27.31 7.62 10.50
C THR A 182 -26.11 7.01 9.80
N MET A 183 -25.45 7.78 8.94
CA MET A 183 -24.08 7.44 8.54
C MET A 183 -23.17 7.47 9.77
N PRO A 184 -22.28 6.47 9.95
CA PRO A 184 -21.30 6.51 11.01
C PRO A 184 -20.46 7.80 10.94
N SER A 185 -20.11 8.39 12.09
CA SER A 185 -19.40 9.68 12.18
C SER A 185 -18.00 9.68 11.55
N PHE A 186 -17.45 8.52 11.26
CA PHE A 186 -16.15 8.35 10.59
C PHE A 186 -16.23 8.32 9.06
N VAL A 187 -17.44 8.27 8.49
CA VAL A 187 -17.66 8.27 7.03
C VAL A 187 -17.88 9.70 6.56
N PRO A 188 -16.96 10.33 5.86
CA PRO A 188 -17.15 11.66 5.30
C PRO A 188 -18.13 11.64 4.12
N LYS A 189 -18.80 12.77 3.92
CA LYS A 189 -19.80 12.95 2.84
C LYS A 189 -19.18 13.17 1.44
N VAL A 190 -17.88 13.05 1.30
CA VAL A 190 -17.13 13.35 0.07
C VAL A 190 -16.24 12.19 -0.31
N ASP A 191 -15.89 12.12 -1.58
CA ASP A 191 -14.94 11.15 -2.10
C ASP A 191 -13.57 11.38 -1.49
N ILE A 192 -13.14 10.48 -0.63
CA ILE A 192 -11.83 10.52 -0.01
C ILE A 192 -10.90 9.48 -0.62
N LYS A 193 -9.64 9.85 -0.71
CA LYS A 193 -8.58 9.02 -1.26
C LYS A 193 -7.52 8.78 -0.21
N ASN A 194 -6.93 7.60 -0.25
CA ASN A 194 -5.90 7.20 0.70
C ASN A 194 -4.51 7.57 0.16
N ASN A 195 -3.73 8.28 0.96
CA ASN A 195 -2.35 8.65 0.65
C ASN A 195 -1.43 8.08 1.71
N VAL A 196 -0.33 7.49 1.28
CA VAL A 196 0.58 6.80 2.18
C VAL A 196 2.02 7.21 1.90
N PHE A 197 2.68 7.72 2.92
CA PHE A 197 4.12 7.86 2.94
C PHE A 197 4.75 6.64 3.60
N GLN A 198 5.72 6.02 2.94
CA GLN A 198 6.36 4.79 3.39
C GLN A 198 7.84 4.99 3.59
N PHE A 199 8.37 4.53 4.72
CA PHE A 199 9.78 4.25 4.93
C PHE A 199 10.00 2.76 4.99
N PHE A 200 11.03 2.25 4.34
CA PHE A 200 11.26 0.82 4.29
C PHE A 200 12.75 0.46 4.25
N ALA A 201 13.02 -0.74 4.72
CA ALA A 201 14.26 -1.46 4.51
C ALA A 201 13.95 -2.85 3.97
N GLY A 202 14.89 -3.43 3.26
CA GLY A 202 14.73 -4.76 2.72
C GLY A 202 16.07 -5.41 2.35
N TRP A 203 15.98 -6.67 1.97
CA TRP A 203 17.12 -7.45 1.56
C TRP A 203 16.81 -8.24 0.31
N THR A 204 17.66 -8.13 -0.71
CA THR A 204 17.58 -8.91 -1.92
C THR A 204 18.56 -10.06 -1.88
N PHE A 205 18.05 -11.27 -2.17
CA PHE A 205 18.85 -12.49 -2.25
C PHE A 205 19.28 -12.72 -3.68
N GLY A 206 20.57 -12.92 -3.90
CA GLY A 206 21.15 -13.21 -5.21
C GLY A 206 22.54 -12.60 -5.36
N LYS A 207 23.44 -13.31 -6.01
CA LYS A 207 24.78 -12.78 -6.32
C LYS A 207 24.64 -11.67 -7.36
N GLN A 208 25.03 -10.46 -7.02
CA GLN A 208 25.39 -9.50 -8.06
C GLN A 208 26.51 -10.14 -8.90
N SER A 209 26.20 -10.45 -10.16
CA SER A 209 27.22 -10.95 -11.09
C SER A 209 28.29 -9.86 -11.25
N SER A 210 29.35 -9.97 -10.48
CA SER A 210 30.57 -9.22 -10.70
C SER A 210 31.24 -9.80 -11.95
N LYS A 211 31.00 -9.18 -13.10
CA LYS A 211 31.92 -9.40 -14.22
C LYS A 211 33.27 -8.83 -13.76
N LYS A 212 34.24 -9.72 -13.46
CA LYS A 212 35.65 -9.36 -13.47
C LYS A 212 35.94 -8.70 -14.82
N LYS A 213 36.52 -7.51 -14.79
CA LYS A 213 37.22 -6.93 -15.94
C LYS A 213 38.39 -7.85 -16.32
#